data_a26247122ad9bbcd52285f05cef9c27a
#
_entry.id   a26247122ad9bbcd52285f05cef9c27a
#
_cell.length_a   1.000
_cell.length_b   1.000
_cell.length_c   1.000
_cell.angle_alpha   90.00
_cell.angle_beta   90.00
_cell.angle_gamma   90.00
#
_symmetry.space_group_name_H-M   'P 1'
#
loop_
_entity.id
_entity.type
_entity.pdbx_description
1 polymer ?
#
loop_
_entity_poly.entity_id
_entity_poly.type
_entity_poly.pdbx_seq_one_letter_code
_entity_poly.pdbx_strand_id
1 'polypeptide(L)'
;MIKGIMFDMDNTLLKSNIDFKLMKSDLFDFLVRHHILTIDFAIDKHTTSTLIEYVRTLGITTELYESIMDRTAKHELIGMHEAGLEQGAKQLLELLYNKYTLVVITNNSFVAASEALTSTGIAHFFDLIIGREMMTALKPSPSGFHYVMDQFPGIKLHEWVTIGDSWIDGKAAQDAGVPFISYRADANKLSDRGIEPIERMDDLMQLYAYVDTNLNL
;
A
#
# COMPACT_ATOMS: atom_id res chain seq x y z
N MET A 1 -11.48 -9.58 -18.86
CA MET A 1 -10.18 -9.01 -19.34
C MET A 1 -9.79 -7.90 -18.38
N ILE A 2 -8.55 -7.92 -17.87
CA ILE A 2 -8.01 -6.87 -16.97
C ILE A 2 -7.80 -5.58 -17.79
N LYS A 3 -8.15 -4.45 -17.21
CA LYS A 3 -7.93 -3.10 -17.77
C LYS A 3 -7.17 -2.18 -16.84
N GLY A 4 -7.22 -2.45 -15.53
CA GLY A 4 -6.54 -1.65 -14.51
C GLY A 4 -5.76 -2.51 -13.53
N ILE A 5 -4.60 -1.99 -13.12
CA ILE A 5 -3.71 -2.65 -12.16
C ILE A 5 -3.39 -1.66 -11.05
N MET A 6 -3.67 -2.06 -9.82
CA MET A 6 -3.36 -1.29 -8.63
C MET A 6 -2.13 -1.90 -7.95
N PHE A 7 -1.11 -1.11 -7.74
CA PHE A 7 0.13 -1.52 -7.10
C PHE A 7 0.21 -0.97 -5.67
N ASP A 8 0.60 -1.80 -4.74
CA ASP A 8 1.27 -1.31 -3.55
C ASP A 8 2.66 -0.78 -3.92
N MET A 9 3.26 0.03 -3.06
CA MET A 9 4.54 0.69 -3.33
C MET A 9 5.72 0.04 -2.62
N ASP A 10 5.67 -0.01 -1.28
CA ASP A 10 6.80 -0.49 -0.46
C ASP A 10 7.00 -1.99 -0.59
N ASN A 11 8.22 -2.44 -0.87
CA ASN A 11 8.57 -3.84 -1.12
C ASN A 11 7.78 -4.52 -2.25
N THR A 12 7.03 -3.72 -3.03
CA THR A 12 6.31 -4.16 -4.24
C THR A 12 6.94 -3.51 -5.48
N LEU A 13 6.94 -2.19 -5.58
CA LEU A 13 7.60 -1.43 -6.66
C LEU A 13 8.96 -0.90 -6.25
N LEU A 14 9.09 -0.51 -4.99
CA LEU A 14 10.29 0.10 -4.40
C LEU A 14 10.80 -0.74 -3.22
N LYS A 15 12.12 -0.86 -3.13
CA LYS A 15 12.83 -1.26 -1.91
C LYS A 15 13.00 -0.02 -1.06
N SER A 16 12.07 0.21 -0.13
CA SER A 16 12.21 1.31 0.81
C SER A 16 13.16 0.95 1.96
N ASN A 17 13.85 1.96 2.47
CA ASN A 17 14.67 1.85 3.68
C ASN A 17 13.90 2.33 4.93
N ILE A 18 12.56 2.33 4.88
CA ILE A 18 11.74 2.70 6.05
C ILE A 18 11.95 1.66 7.16
N ASP A 19 12.44 2.12 8.29
CA ASP A 19 12.46 1.30 9.51
C ASP A 19 11.06 1.31 10.14
N PHE A 20 10.18 0.43 9.63
CA PHE A 20 8.80 0.29 10.12
C PHE A 20 8.75 -0.09 11.62
N LYS A 21 9.77 -0.76 12.13
CA LYS A 21 9.83 -1.12 13.55
C LYS A 21 10.13 0.11 14.40
N LEU A 22 11.11 0.91 13.99
CA LEU A 22 11.45 2.17 14.66
C LEU A 22 10.28 3.16 14.57
N MET A 23 9.67 3.32 13.40
CA MET A 23 8.50 4.19 13.19
C MET A 23 7.35 3.80 14.13
N LYS A 24 7.04 2.50 14.23
CA LYS A 24 5.99 2.00 15.13
C LYS A 24 6.33 2.23 16.60
N SER A 25 7.59 2.02 17.00
CA SER A 25 8.05 2.26 18.37
C SER A 25 7.98 3.74 18.74
N ASP A 26 8.46 4.64 17.86
CA ASP A 26 8.39 6.09 18.07
C ASP A 26 6.94 6.59 18.19
N LEU A 27 6.05 6.07 17.34
CA LEU A 27 4.62 6.37 17.44
C LEU A 27 4.03 5.88 18.77
N PHE A 28 4.36 4.67 19.18
CA PHE A 28 3.88 4.11 20.46
C PHE A 28 4.35 4.95 21.65
N ASP A 29 5.63 5.31 21.71
CA ASP A 29 6.19 6.16 22.76
C ASP A 29 5.52 7.54 22.81
N PHE A 30 5.18 8.08 21.64
CA PHE A 30 4.40 9.31 21.52
C PHE A 30 3.00 9.16 22.13
N LEU A 31 2.28 8.07 21.77
CA LEU A 31 0.93 7.81 22.26
C LEU A 31 0.87 7.54 23.77
N VAL A 32 1.87 6.86 24.32
CA VAL A 32 1.99 6.65 25.77
C VAL A 32 2.26 7.98 26.50
N ARG A 33 3.17 8.83 25.99
CA ARG A 33 3.44 10.16 26.57
C ARG A 33 2.22 11.08 26.56
N HIS A 34 1.33 10.92 25.59
CA HIS A 34 0.07 11.67 25.52
C HIS A 34 -1.10 11.00 26.23
N HIS A 35 -0.84 9.93 27.02
CA HIS A 35 -1.84 9.18 27.77
C HIS A 35 -2.98 8.58 26.92
N ILE A 36 -2.72 8.33 25.64
CA ILE A 36 -3.67 7.68 24.72
C ILE A 36 -3.61 6.17 24.88
N LEU A 37 -2.42 5.62 25.02
CA LEU A 37 -2.17 4.21 25.28
C LEU A 37 -1.43 4.02 26.59
N THR A 38 -1.58 2.83 27.19
CA THR A 38 -0.80 2.42 28.35
C THR A 38 0.46 1.69 27.93
N ILE A 39 1.48 1.66 28.80
CA ILE A 39 2.79 1.03 28.49
C ILE A 39 2.68 -0.47 28.23
N ASP A 40 1.66 -1.12 28.75
CA ASP A 40 1.36 -2.56 28.59
C ASP A 40 0.49 -2.88 27.37
N PHE A 41 0.18 -1.88 26.53
CA PHE A 41 -0.58 -2.09 25.32
C PHE A 41 0.14 -3.04 24.36
N ALA A 42 -0.60 -4.00 23.79
CA ALA A 42 -0.04 -5.09 22.96
C ALA A 42 0.34 -4.60 21.55
N ILE A 43 1.33 -3.69 21.44
CA ILE A 43 1.80 -3.08 20.19
C ILE A 43 2.21 -4.12 19.12
N ASP A 44 2.68 -5.29 19.52
CA ASP A 44 3.11 -6.35 18.59
C ASP A 44 1.99 -6.92 17.73
N LYS A 45 0.73 -6.73 18.15
CA LYS A 45 -0.45 -7.12 17.38
C LYS A 45 -0.78 -6.16 16.24
N HIS A 46 -0.10 -5.01 16.18
CA HIS A 46 -0.38 -3.95 15.23
C HIS A 46 0.78 -3.69 14.26
N THR A 47 0.45 -3.35 13.02
CA THR A 47 1.32 -2.58 12.13
C THR A 47 1.22 -1.09 12.51
N THR A 48 2.07 -0.23 11.96
CA THR A 48 1.93 1.23 12.18
C THR A 48 0.55 1.73 11.74
N SER A 49 0.09 1.32 10.56
CA SER A 49 -1.21 1.73 10.03
C SER A 49 -2.38 1.23 10.87
N THR A 50 -2.37 -0.04 11.32
CA THR A 50 -3.45 -0.54 12.18
C THR A 50 -3.43 0.05 13.58
N LEU A 51 -2.26 0.48 14.08
CA LEU A 51 -2.15 1.21 15.33
C LEU A 51 -2.77 2.61 15.20
N ILE A 52 -2.48 3.32 14.11
CA ILE A 52 -3.07 4.63 13.80
C ILE A 52 -4.59 4.52 13.72
N GLU A 53 -5.11 3.56 12.96
CA GLU A 53 -6.55 3.38 12.82
C GLU A 53 -7.22 3.00 14.16
N TYR A 54 -6.57 2.15 14.95
CA TYR A 54 -7.06 1.83 16.31
C TYR A 54 -7.17 3.10 17.17
N VAL A 55 -6.11 3.90 17.24
CA VAL A 55 -6.07 5.13 18.04
C VAL A 55 -7.12 6.14 17.56
N ARG A 56 -7.38 6.19 16.25
CA ARG A 56 -8.45 7.02 15.69
C ARG A 56 -9.84 6.61 16.21
N THR A 57 -10.08 5.32 16.45
CA THR A 57 -11.35 4.86 17.06
C THR A 57 -11.54 5.29 18.51
N LEU A 58 -10.46 5.69 19.20
CA LEU A 58 -10.53 6.20 20.57
C LEU A 58 -11.02 7.65 20.65
N GLY A 59 -11.29 8.30 19.51
CA GLY A 59 -11.84 9.67 19.45
C GLY A 59 -10.78 10.75 19.77
N ILE A 60 -9.54 10.55 19.32
CA ILE A 60 -8.48 11.56 19.46
C ILE A 60 -8.84 12.86 18.70
N THR A 61 -8.25 13.98 19.14
CA THR A 61 -8.45 15.27 18.48
C THR A 61 -7.79 15.32 17.10
N THR A 62 -8.24 16.24 16.25
CA THR A 62 -7.66 16.46 14.90
C THR A 62 -6.18 16.81 15.00
N GLU A 63 -5.79 17.69 15.96
CA GLU A 63 -4.41 18.13 16.15
C GLU A 63 -3.49 16.97 16.55
N LEU A 64 -4.01 16.03 17.37
CA LEU A 64 -3.24 14.86 17.75
C LEU A 64 -3.09 13.89 16.56
N TYR A 65 -4.16 13.71 15.77
CA TYR A 65 -4.11 12.93 14.55
C TYR A 65 -3.10 13.48 13.54
N GLU A 66 -3.10 14.80 13.31
CA GLU A 66 -2.12 15.49 12.46
C GLU A 66 -0.69 15.27 12.96
N SER A 67 -0.48 15.39 14.29
CA SER A 67 0.83 15.13 14.90
C SER A 67 1.32 13.70 14.71
N ILE A 68 0.40 12.72 14.69
CA ILE A 68 0.68 11.30 14.37
C ILE A 68 1.11 11.19 12.90
N MET A 69 0.35 11.81 11.98
CA MET A 69 0.64 11.77 10.54
C MET A 69 1.97 12.44 10.21
N ASP A 70 2.27 13.59 10.78
CA ASP A 70 3.54 14.30 10.60
C ASP A 70 4.74 13.48 11.11
N ARG A 71 4.55 12.77 12.23
CA ARG A 71 5.58 11.91 12.80
C ARG A 71 5.89 10.72 11.88
N THR A 72 4.88 10.06 11.37
CA THR A 72 5.08 8.95 10.42
C THR A 72 5.66 9.43 9.10
N ALA A 73 5.22 10.59 8.59
CA ALA A 73 5.75 11.20 7.36
C ALA A 73 7.26 11.45 7.42
N LYS A 74 7.82 11.83 8.60
CA LYS A 74 9.26 12.01 8.77
C LYS A 74 10.05 10.72 8.57
N HIS A 75 9.56 9.60 9.13
CA HIS A 75 10.17 8.28 8.93
C HIS A 75 10.08 7.84 7.47
N GLU A 76 8.96 8.10 6.82
CA GLU A 76 8.74 7.77 5.41
C GLU A 76 9.68 8.57 4.50
N LEU A 77 9.76 9.88 4.66
CA LEU A 77 10.67 10.73 3.87
C LEU A 77 12.13 10.30 4.02
N ILE A 78 12.58 10.01 5.25
CA ILE A 78 13.94 9.52 5.50
C ILE A 78 14.17 8.17 4.80
N GLY A 79 13.25 7.21 4.98
CA GLY A 79 13.40 5.87 4.42
C GLY A 79 13.20 5.79 2.91
N MET A 80 12.51 6.78 2.32
CA MET A 80 12.30 6.87 0.88
C MET A 80 13.40 7.62 0.14
N HIS A 81 14.19 8.45 0.82
CA HIS A 81 15.24 9.27 0.18
C HIS A 81 16.24 8.46 -0.66
N GLU A 82 16.53 7.21 -0.23
CA GLU A 82 17.44 6.30 -0.93
C GLU A 82 16.72 5.02 -1.39
N ALA A 83 15.41 5.10 -1.62
CA ALA A 83 14.65 3.95 -2.09
C ALA A 83 15.14 3.53 -3.49
N GLY A 84 15.36 2.23 -3.65
CA GLY A 84 15.68 1.62 -4.94
C GLY A 84 14.44 1.00 -5.59
N LEU A 85 14.57 0.62 -6.85
CA LEU A 85 13.52 -0.15 -7.52
C LEU A 85 13.56 -1.63 -7.07
N GLU A 86 12.39 -2.25 -6.94
CA GLU A 86 12.31 -3.70 -6.91
C GLU A 86 12.75 -4.27 -8.27
N GLN A 87 13.34 -5.49 -8.20
CA GLN A 87 13.83 -6.16 -9.39
C GLN A 87 12.70 -6.37 -10.41
N GLY A 88 12.91 -5.93 -11.63
CA GLY A 88 11.92 -6.05 -12.71
C GLY A 88 10.84 -4.96 -12.71
N ALA A 89 10.72 -4.11 -11.68
CA ALA A 89 9.64 -3.13 -11.57
C ALA A 89 9.59 -2.17 -12.78
N LYS A 90 10.70 -1.56 -13.14
CA LYS A 90 10.75 -0.64 -14.31
C LYS A 90 10.42 -1.37 -15.60
N GLN A 91 11.01 -2.54 -15.82
CA GLN A 91 10.77 -3.34 -17.03
C GLN A 91 9.29 -3.75 -17.14
N LEU A 92 8.68 -4.17 -16.02
CA LEU A 92 7.26 -4.48 -15.97
C LEU A 92 6.41 -3.27 -16.35
N LEU A 93 6.67 -2.11 -15.72
CA LEU A 93 5.91 -0.88 -16.00
C LEU A 93 6.02 -0.43 -17.45
N GLU A 94 7.21 -0.53 -18.07
CA GLU A 94 7.42 -0.25 -19.50
C GLU A 94 6.55 -1.15 -20.41
N LEU A 95 6.36 -2.42 -20.03
CA LEU A 95 5.54 -3.37 -20.80
C LEU A 95 4.03 -3.13 -20.60
N LEU A 96 3.62 -2.62 -19.44
CA LEU A 96 2.21 -2.37 -19.09
C LEU A 96 1.74 -0.97 -19.53
N TYR A 97 2.65 -0.03 -19.64
CA TYR A 97 2.36 1.38 -19.96
C TYR A 97 1.56 1.53 -21.26
N ASN A 98 0.56 2.41 -21.24
CA ASN A 98 -0.39 2.64 -22.34
C ASN A 98 -1.27 1.42 -22.73
N LYS A 99 -1.16 0.29 -22.03
CA LYS A 99 -2.02 -0.88 -22.26
C LYS A 99 -3.05 -1.04 -21.15
N TYR A 100 -2.68 -0.64 -19.94
CA TYR A 100 -3.50 -0.74 -18.73
C TYR A 100 -3.52 0.60 -18.00
N THR A 101 -4.58 0.86 -17.26
CA THR A 101 -4.59 1.92 -16.25
C THR A 101 -3.75 1.46 -15.06
N LEU A 102 -2.70 2.21 -14.75
CA LEU A 102 -1.75 1.87 -13.70
C LEU A 102 -1.90 2.84 -12.52
N VAL A 103 -2.12 2.32 -11.33
CA VAL A 103 -2.36 3.12 -10.11
C VAL A 103 -1.48 2.61 -8.97
N VAL A 104 -0.96 3.54 -8.17
CA VAL A 104 -0.31 3.23 -6.89
C VAL A 104 -1.25 3.54 -5.75
N ILE A 105 -1.36 2.62 -4.76
CA ILE A 105 -2.09 2.84 -3.50
C ILE A 105 -1.14 2.53 -2.34
N THR A 106 -0.69 3.56 -1.63
CA THR A 106 0.24 3.40 -0.50
C THR A 106 -0.29 4.04 0.78
N ASN A 107 0.07 3.48 1.94
CA ASN A 107 -0.18 4.11 3.25
C ASN A 107 0.81 5.25 3.57
N ASN A 108 1.82 5.47 2.74
CA ASN A 108 2.72 6.60 2.89
C ASN A 108 2.04 7.93 2.55
N SER A 109 2.62 9.03 3.01
CA SER A 109 2.20 10.35 2.57
C SER A 109 2.36 10.51 1.06
N PHE A 110 1.46 11.26 0.45
CA PHE A 110 1.53 11.54 -0.99
C PHE A 110 2.86 12.17 -1.39
N VAL A 111 3.40 13.05 -0.53
CA VAL A 111 4.69 13.71 -0.78
C VAL A 111 5.81 12.68 -0.82
N ALA A 112 5.95 11.82 0.20
CA ALA A 112 7.00 10.81 0.24
C ALA A 112 6.88 9.82 -0.93
N ALA A 113 5.67 9.37 -1.25
CA ALA A 113 5.41 8.48 -2.38
C ALA A 113 5.79 9.12 -3.72
N SER A 114 5.34 10.35 -3.97
CA SER A 114 5.60 11.07 -5.23
C SER A 114 7.09 11.37 -5.41
N GLU A 115 7.79 11.77 -4.36
CA GLU A 115 9.24 12.01 -4.41
C GLU A 115 10.01 10.72 -4.72
N ALA A 116 9.67 9.61 -4.06
CA ALA A 116 10.33 8.32 -4.27
C ALA A 116 10.08 7.77 -5.70
N LEU A 117 8.84 7.82 -6.19
CA LEU A 117 8.51 7.39 -7.55
C LEU A 117 9.15 8.27 -8.62
N THR A 118 9.30 9.59 -8.34
CA THR A 118 9.96 10.54 -9.24
C THR A 118 11.47 10.33 -9.26
N SER A 119 12.11 10.20 -8.10
CA SER A 119 13.56 10.01 -7.99
C SER A 119 14.02 8.68 -8.59
N THR A 120 13.19 7.64 -8.50
CA THR A 120 13.44 6.33 -9.14
C THR A 120 13.07 6.29 -10.63
N GLY A 121 12.47 7.38 -11.16
CA GLY A 121 12.16 7.54 -12.58
C GLY A 121 10.98 6.72 -13.08
N ILE A 122 10.05 6.31 -12.20
CA ILE A 122 8.88 5.50 -12.58
C ILE A 122 7.53 6.22 -12.40
N ALA A 123 7.50 7.43 -11.82
CA ALA A 123 6.25 8.16 -11.56
C ALA A 123 5.40 8.36 -12.84
N HIS A 124 6.03 8.57 -13.97
CA HIS A 124 5.37 8.87 -15.24
C HIS A 124 4.59 7.68 -15.85
N PHE A 125 4.75 6.47 -15.32
CA PHE A 125 3.99 5.31 -15.77
C PHE A 125 2.58 5.25 -15.17
N PHE A 126 2.32 5.98 -14.09
CA PHE A 126 1.07 5.87 -13.35
C PHE A 126 0.07 6.95 -13.76
N ASP A 127 -1.17 6.53 -13.99
CA ASP A 127 -2.31 7.41 -14.23
C ASP A 127 -2.77 8.09 -12.93
N LEU A 128 -2.52 7.44 -11.77
CA LEU A 128 -2.88 7.96 -10.46
C LEU A 128 -1.95 7.41 -9.37
N ILE A 129 -1.55 8.28 -8.44
CA ILE A 129 -0.82 7.93 -7.23
C ILE A 129 -1.69 8.32 -6.04
N ILE A 130 -2.04 7.35 -5.19
CA ILE A 130 -2.85 7.52 -4.00
C ILE A 130 -1.93 7.42 -2.78
N GLY A 131 -1.72 8.54 -2.09
CA GLY A 131 -1.16 8.59 -0.75
C GLY A 131 -2.27 8.57 0.31
N ARG A 132 -1.89 8.48 1.58
CA ARG A 132 -2.85 8.36 2.69
C ARG A 132 -3.83 9.53 2.79
N GLU A 133 -3.47 10.73 2.34
CA GLU A 133 -4.31 11.93 2.42
C GLU A 133 -5.56 11.83 1.53
N MET A 134 -5.55 10.94 0.54
CA MET A 134 -6.68 10.67 -0.36
C MET A 134 -7.59 9.56 0.14
N MET A 135 -7.20 8.88 1.23
CA MET A 135 -7.95 7.77 1.82
C MET A 135 -8.71 8.22 3.06
N THR A 136 -9.93 7.72 3.27
CA THR A 136 -10.67 7.95 4.52
C THR A 136 -10.13 7.12 5.68
N ALA A 137 -9.43 6.02 5.40
CA ALA A 137 -8.72 5.18 6.35
C ALA A 137 -7.58 4.44 5.64
N LEU A 138 -6.50 4.15 6.37
CA LEU A 138 -5.32 3.44 5.86
C LEU A 138 -5.63 1.98 5.52
N LYS A 139 -4.89 1.36 4.58
CA LYS A 139 -4.91 -0.10 4.44
C LYS A 139 -4.62 -0.73 5.81
N PRO A 140 -5.39 -1.73 6.27
CA PRO A 140 -6.22 -2.65 5.50
C PRO A 140 -7.66 -2.18 5.18
N SER A 141 -8.01 -0.90 5.35
CA SER A 141 -9.30 -0.38 4.86
C SER A 141 -9.34 -0.42 3.33
N PRO A 142 -10.52 -0.71 2.73
CA PRO A 142 -10.70 -0.68 1.28
C PRO A 142 -10.79 0.74 0.69
N SER A 143 -10.68 1.79 1.51
CA SER A 143 -11.02 3.17 1.10
C SER A 143 -10.20 3.67 -0.09
N GLY A 144 -8.90 3.33 -0.17
CA GLY A 144 -8.06 3.70 -1.31
C GLY A 144 -8.51 3.03 -2.62
N PHE A 145 -8.96 1.77 -2.52
CA PHE A 145 -9.50 1.03 -3.67
C PHE A 145 -10.82 1.65 -4.18
N HIS A 146 -11.71 1.98 -3.26
CA HIS A 146 -12.96 2.68 -3.61
C HIS A 146 -12.68 4.03 -4.28
N TYR A 147 -11.74 4.81 -3.72
CA TYR A 147 -11.33 6.06 -4.32
C TYR A 147 -10.85 5.89 -5.77
N VAL A 148 -10.00 4.88 -6.04
CA VAL A 148 -9.54 4.58 -7.41
C VAL A 148 -10.71 4.23 -8.32
N MET A 149 -11.61 3.36 -7.88
CA MET A 149 -12.76 2.95 -8.70
C MET A 149 -13.68 4.13 -9.03
N ASP A 150 -13.83 5.09 -8.12
CA ASP A 150 -14.59 6.32 -8.36
C ASP A 150 -13.91 7.25 -9.37
N GLN A 151 -12.57 7.26 -9.43
CA GLN A 151 -11.81 8.03 -10.43
C GLN A 151 -11.87 7.41 -11.83
N PHE A 152 -12.07 6.08 -11.93
CA PHE A 152 -12.10 5.35 -13.20
C PHE A 152 -13.43 4.60 -13.41
N PRO A 153 -14.58 5.28 -13.49
CA PRO A 153 -15.90 4.65 -13.57
C PRO A 153 -16.12 3.81 -14.84
N GLY A 154 -15.24 3.96 -15.84
CA GLY A 154 -15.25 3.16 -17.06
C GLY A 154 -14.64 1.76 -16.91
N ILE A 155 -13.97 1.46 -15.80
CA ILE A 155 -13.36 0.16 -15.52
C ILE A 155 -14.20 -0.55 -14.45
N LYS A 156 -14.74 -1.71 -14.79
CA LYS A 156 -15.59 -2.49 -13.88
C LYS A 156 -14.74 -3.18 -12.80
N LEU A 157 -15.34 -3.48 -11.65
CA LEU A 157 -14.67 -4.12 -10.53
C LEU A 157 -13.84 -5.35 -10.92
N HIS A 158 -14.40 -6.25 -11.72
CA HIS A 158 -13.73 -7.49 -12.16
C HIS A 158 -12.67 -7.28 -13.27
N GLU A 159 -12.52 -6.05 -13.74
CA GLU A 159 -11.47 -5.64 -14.71
C GLU A 159 -10.24 -5.06 -14.01
N TRP A 160 -10.28 -4.94 -12.68
CA TRP A 160 -9.16 -4.56 -11.84
C TRP A 160 -8.45 -5.79 -11.27
N VAL A 161 -7.16 -5.64 -11.04
CA VAL A 161 -6.35 -6.54 -10.22
C VAL A 161 -5.41 -5.70 -9.35
N THR A 162 -5.07 -6.18 -8.17
CA THR A 162 -4.07 -5.54 -7.32
C THR A 162 -2.93 -6.47 -6.97
N ILE A 163 -1.74 -5.92 -6.79
CA ILE A 163 -0.54 -6.63 -6.35
C ILE A 163 0.09 -5.92 -5.16
N GLY A 164 0.48 -6.67 -4.13
CA GLY A 164 1.10 -6.15 -2.91
C GLY A 164 1.84 -7.23 -2.13
N ASP A 165 2.74 -6.80 -1.23
CA ASP A 165 3.62 -7.68 -0.45
C ASP A 165 3.07 -8.06 0.93
N SER A 166 1.96 -7.47 1.34
CA SER A 166 1.49 -7.53 2.72
C SER A 166 0.05 -8.01 2.85
N TRP A 167 -0.26 -8.58 4.03
CA TRP A 167 -1.63 -8.93 4.38
C TRP A 167 -2.58 -7.71 4.42
N ILE A 168 -2.05 -6.49 4.68
CA ILE A 168 -2.88 -5.27 4.67
C ILE A 168 -3.40 -4.95 3.27
N ASP A 169 -2.59 -5.23 2.23
CA ASP A 169 -3.00 -5.07 0.83
C ASP A 169 -4.07 -6.08 0.46
N GLY A 170 -3.81 -7.36 0.81
CA GLY A 170 -4.76 -8.44 0.55
C GLY A 170 -6.09 -8.24 1.26
N LYS A 171 -6.09 -7.77 2.52
CA LYS A 171 -7.31 -7.50 3.27
C LYS A 171 -8.09 -6.32 2.67
N ALA A 172 -7.39 -5.23 2.33
CA ALA A 172 -8.00 -4.07 1.70
C ALA A 172 -8.61 -4.42 0.33
N ALA A 173 -7.91 -5.22 -0.47
CA ALA A 173 -8.39 -5.73 -1.75
C ALA A 173 -9.63 -6.63 -1.59
N GLN A 174 -9.57 -7.59 -0.64
CA GLN A 174 -10.68 -8.50 -0.34
C GLN A 174 -11.94 -7.72 0.06
N ASP A 175 -11.81 -6.72 0.95
CA ASP A 175 -12.93 -5.91 1.40
C ASP A 175 -13.47 -4.98 0.30
N ALA A 176 -12.64 -4.59 -0.66
CA ALA A 176 -13.05 -3.85 -1.86
C ALA A 176 -13.63 -4.77 -2.97
N GLY A 177 -13.50 -6.09 -2.84
CA GLY A 177 -13.88 -7.05 -3.87
C GLY A 177 -12.95 -7.11 -5.07
N VAL A 178 -11.71 -6.57 -4.96
CA VAL A 178 -10.70 -6.56 -6.01
C VAL A 178 -9.84 -7.82 -5.91
N PRO A 179 -9.62 -8.58 -7.00
CA PRO A 179 -8.72 -9.72 -7.02
C PRO A 179 -7.29 -9.34 -6.59
N PHE A 180 -6.72 -10.07 -5.63
CA PHE A 180 -5.41 -9.81 -5.03
C PHE A 180 -4.37 -10.82 -5.48
N ILE A 181 -3.24 -10.32 -5.98
CA ILE A 181 -2.02 -11.07 -6.26
C ILE A 181 -1.02 -10.77 -5.16
N SER A 182 -0.51 -11.79 -4.48
CA SER A 182 0.52 -11.60 -3.47
C SER A 182 1.92 -11.62 -4.08
N TYR A 183 2.71 -10.60 -3.80
CA TYR A 183 4.11 -10.52 -4.18
C TYR A 183 4.99 -10.73 -2.95
N ARG A 184 5.69 -11.89 -2.88
CA ARG A 184 6.57 -12.27 -1.76
C ARG A 184 5.97 -12.13 -0.37
N ALA A 185 4.64 -12.12 -0.26
CA ALA A 185 3.96 -11.98 1.01
C ALA A 185 4.13 -13.22 1.90
N ASP A 186 4.16 -13.00 3.22
CA ASP A 186 4.18 -14.07 4.21
C ASP A 186 2.86 -14.88 4.16
N ALA A 187 2.96 -16.10 3.66
CA ALA A 187 1.81 -16.99 3.46
C ALA A 187 1.05 -17.30 4.76
N ASN A 188 1.76 -17.39 5.89
CA ASN A 188 1.12 -17.65 7.18
C ASN A 188 0.31 -16.44 7.62
N LYS A 189 0.86 -15.22 7.47
CA LYS A 189 0.14 -14.00 7.81
C LYS A 189 -1.10 -13.77 6.94
N LEU A 190 -1.09 -14.22 5.69
CA LEU A 190 -2.27 -14.19 4.82
C LEU A 190 -3.31 -15.21 5.32
N SER A 191 -2.90 -16.47 5.51
CA SER A 191 -3.77 -17.56 5.94
C SER A 191 -4.42 -17.29 7.30
N ASP A 192 -3.65 -16.81 8.29
CA ASP A 192 -4.16 -16.48 9.63
C ASP A 192 -5.27 -15.42 9.62
N ARG A 193 -5.41 -14.68 8.51
CA ARG A 193 -6.41 -13.62 8.31
C ARG A 193 -7.47 -13.98 7.27
N GLY A 194 -7.47 -15.22 6.79
CA GLY A 194 -8.42 -15.70 5.78
C GLY A 194 -8.28 -14.97 4.44
N ILE A 195 -7.05 -14.55 4.09
CA ILE A 195 -6.76 -13.88 2.81
C ILE A 195 -6.22 -14.92 1.83
N GLU A 196 -6.97 -15.14 0.76
CA GLU A 196 -6.58 -16.05 -0.31
C GLU A 196 -6.26 -15.24 -1.57
N PRO A 197 -4.98 -15.08 -1.92
CA PRO A 197 -4.61 -14.43 -3.18
C PRO A 197 -4.99 -15.33 -4.36
N ILE A 198 -5.42 -14.71 -5.46
CA ILE A 198 -5.72 -15.43 -6.70
C ILE A 198 -4.46 -15.99 -7.36
N GLU A 199 -3.29 -15.39 -7.07
CA GLU A 199 -1.98 -15.82 -7.55
C GLU A 199 -0.89 -15.41 -6.55
N ARG A 200 0.24 -16.16 -6.54
CA ARG A 200 1.42 -15.87 -5.70
C ARG A 200 2.62 -15.71 -6.61
N MET A 201 3.31 -14.58 -6.47
CA MET A 201 4.44 -14.23 -7.33
C MET A 201 5.67 -13.87 -6.49
N ASP A 202 6.82 -14.37 -6.92
CA ASP A 202 8.13 -14.03 -6.36
C ASP A 202 8.96 -13.14 -7.31
N ASP A 203 8.49 -12.99 -8.55
CA ASP A 203 9.06 -12.13 -9.59
C ASP A 203 7.95 -11.26 -10.18
N LEU A 204 8.17 -9.93 -10.23
CA LEU A 204 7.21 -8.98 -10.79
C LEU A 204 6.89 -9.23 -12.26
N MET A 205 7.83 -9.80 -13.02
CA MET A 205 7.61 -10.10 -14.44
C MET A 205 6.53 -11.18 -14.68
N GLN A 206 6.21 -11.99 -13.66
CA GLN A 206 5.10 -12.95 -13.71
C GLN A 206 3.75 -12.23 -13.86
N LEU A 207 3.63 -11.00 -13.35
CA LEU A 207 2.40 -10.21 -13.53
C LEU A 207 2.13 -9.91 -15.01
N TYR A 208 3.15 -9.60 -15.79
CA TYR A 208 2.99 -9.38 -17.23
C TYR A 208 2.44 -10.63 -17.92
N ALA A 209 3.03 -11.78 -17.65
CA ALA A 209 2.54 -13.05 -18.20
C ALA A 209 1.08 -13.35 -17.78
N TYR A 210 0.73 -13.06 -16.52
CA TYR A 210 -0.62 -13.25 -15.99
C TYR A 210 -1.65 -12.36 -16.71
N VAL A 211 -1.38 -11.06 -16.88
CA VAL A 211 -2.36 -10.14 -17.50
C VAL A 211 -2.40 -10.29 -19.01
N ASP A 212 -1.29 -10.65 -19.68
CA ASP A 212 -1.20 -10.83 -21.13
C ASP A 212 -1.94 -12.12 -21.57
N THR A 213 -1.87 -13.22 -20.80
CA THR A 213 -2.65 -14.44 -21.08
C THR A 213 -4.15 -14.19 -20.94
N ASN A 214 -4.58 -13.28 -20.07
CA ASN A 214 -5.98 -12.88 -19.94
C ASN A 214 -6.46 -11.90 -21.04
N LEU A 215 -5.58 -11.46 -21.94
CA LEU A 215 -5.95 -10.72 -23.16
C LEU A 215 -6.42 -11.66 -24.29
N ASN A 216 -6.02 -12.95 -24.25
CA ASN A 216 -6.23 -13.91 -25.34
C ASN A 216 -7.40 -14.88 -25.11
N LEU A 217 -8.23 -14.66 -24.08
CA LEU A 217 -9.47 -15.37 -23.78
C LEU A 217 -10.68 -14.45 -23.87
#